data_c38cd2db6049ac4b611af7de1423ed94
#
_entry.id   c38cd2db6049ac4b611af7de1423ed94
#
_cell.length_a   1.000
_cell.length_b   1.000
_cell.length_c   1.000
_cell.angle_alpha   90.00
_cell.angle_beta   90.00
_cell.angle_gamma   90.00
#
_symmetry.space_group_name_H-M   'P 1'
#
loop_
_entity.id
_entity.type
_entity.pdbx_description
1 polymer ?
#
loop_
_entity_poly.entity_id
_entity_poly.type
_entity_poly.pdbx_seq_one_letter_code
_entity_poly.pdbx_strand_id
1 'polypeptide(L)' 'MITLTQEQFDQTILAVAKRDAMLAIRIVADILKWGLRDAKDYVQNLLEI' A
#
# COMPACT_ATOMS: atom_id res chain seq x y z
N MET A 1 -14.86 16.41 -5.74
CA MET A 1 -13.95 15.65 -4.88
C MET A 1 -13.75 14.25 -5.46
N ILE A 2 -12.52 13.85 -5.63
CA ILE A 2 -12.21 12.55 -6.22
C ILE A 2 -11.93 11.54 -5.11
N THR A 3 -12.67 10.45 -5.13
CA THR A 3 -12.47 9.37 -4.16
C THR A 3 -11.85 8.18 -4.89
N LEU A 4 -10.70 7.72 -4.42
CA LEU A 4 -10.07 6.54 -5.00
C LEU A 4 -10.85 5.31 -4.62
N THR A 5 -11.05 4.42 -5.59
CA THR A 5 -11.62 3.11 -5.30
C THR A 5 -10.55 2.25 -4.63
N GLN A 6 -10.97 1.17 -3.98
CA GLN A 6 -10.03 0.24 -3.37
C GLN A 6 -9.05 -0.30 -4.43
N GLU A 7 -9.55 -0.59 -5.60
CA GLU A 7 -8.71 -1.12 -6.68
C GLU A 7 -7.66 -0.10 -7.11
N GLN A 8 -8.05 1.17 -7.26
CA GLN A 8 -7.11 2.22 -7.64
C GLN A 8 -6.05 2.42 -6.56
N PHE A 9 -6.45 2.37 -5.30
CA PHE A 9 -5.51 2.48 -4.19
C PHE A 9 -4.51 1.33 -4.22
N ASP A 10 -4.99 0.10 -4.40
CA ASP A 10 -4.13 -1.07 -4.45
C ASP A 10 -3.14 -0.98 -5.60
N GLN A 11 -3.58 -0.53 -6.77
CA GLN A 11 -2.69 -0.39 -7.92
C GLN A 11 -1.62 0.66 -7.68
N THR A 12 -1.98 1.77 -7.04
CA THR A 12 -1.03 2.81 -6.72
C THR A 12 0.03 2.29 -5.74
N ILE A 13 -0.41 1.62 -4.69
CA ILE A 13 0.50 1.07 -3.68
C ILE A 13 1.40 0.01 -4.32
N LEU A 14 0.85 -0.83 -5.17
CA LEU A 14 1.63 -1.87 -5.85
C LEU A 14 2.72 -1.25 -6.74
N ALA A 15 2.38 -0.18 -7.47
CA ALA A 15 3.35 0.51 -8.31
C ALA A 15 4.50 1.08 -7.49
N VAL A 16 4.18 1.69 -6.35
CA VAL A 16 5.21 2.22 -5.45
C VAL A 16 6.05 1.08 -4.87
N ALA A 17 5.40 -0.01 -4.48
CA ALA A 17 6.08 -1.15 -3.86
C ALA A 17 7.08 -1.82 -4.80
N LYS A 18 6.78 -1.82 -6.09
CA LYS A 18 7.71 -2.39 -7.08
C LYS A 18 8.99 -1.59 -7.17
N ARG A 19 8.94 -0.32 -6.85
CA ARG A 19 10.11 0.56 -6.87
C ARG A 19 10.78 0.63 -5.49
N ASP A 20 9.98 0.70 -4.44
CA ASP A 20 10.48 0.82 -3.07
C ASP A 20 9.40 0.28 -2.11
N ALA A 21 9.56 -0.98 -1.74
CA ALA A 21 8.57 -1.62 -0.86
C ALA A 21 8.47 -0.93 0.49
N MET A 22 9.58 -0.44 1.03
CA MET A 22 9.57 0.24 2.33
C MET A 22 8.71 1.51 2.26
N LEU A 23 8.84 2.26 1.17
CA LEU A 23 8.06 3.48 1.01
C LEU A 23 6.57 3.15 0.92
N ALA A 24 6.22 2.11 0.16
CA ALA A 24 4.83 1.68 0.05
C ALA A 24 4.25 1.31 1.41
N ILE A 25 5.02 0.58 2.21
CA ILE A 25 4.60 0.19 3.56
C ILE A 25 4.33 1.42 4.41
N ARG A 26 5.20 2.41 4.36
CA ARG A 26 5.04 3.63 5.14
C ARG A 26 3.81 4.42 4.69
N ILE A 27 3.58 4.49 3.37
CA ILE A 27 2.41 5.18 2.84
C ILE A 27 1.13 4.51 3.32
N VAL A 28 1.05 3.19 3.23
CA VAL A 28 -0.12 2.46 3.69
C VAL A 28 -0.34 2.67 5.18
N ALA A 29 0.71 2.57 5.97
CA ALA A 29 0.60 2.76 7.42
C ALA A 29 0.08 4.16 7.75
N ASP A 30 0.54 5.16 7.02
CA ASP A 30 0.14 6.55 7.26
C ASP A 30 -1.31 6.80 6.87
N ILE A 31 -1.69 6.36 5.67
CA ILE A 31 -3.04 6.61 5.13
C ILE A 31 -4.09 5.84 5.91
N LEU A 32 -3.86 4.56 6.17
CA LEU A 32 -4.82 3.70 6.85
C LEU A 32 -4.65 3.72 8.35
N LYS A 33 -3.61 4.39 8.84
CA LYS A 33 -3.30 4.49 10.27
C LYS A 33 -3.12 3.11 10.91
N TRP A 34 -2.48 2.23 10.16
CA TRP A 34 -2.13 0.89 10.63
C TRP A 34 -0.73 0.88 11.22
N GLY A 35 -0.44 -0.16 12.01
CA GLY A 35 0.93 -0.41 12.41
C GLY A 35 1.76 -0.85 11.22
N LEU A 36 3.10 -0.73 11.34
CA LEU A 36 3.98 -1.11 10.25
C LEU A 36 3.87 -2.58 9.89
N ARG A 37 3.62 -3.44 10.88
CA ARG A 37 3.47 -4.87 10.64
C ARG A 37 2.28 -5.15 9.72
N ASP A 38 1.15 -4.53 10.00
CA ASP A 38 -0.05 -4.71 9.21
C ASP A 38 0.12 -4.14 7.81
N ALA A 39 0.75 -2.97 7.71
CA ALA A 39 1.01 -2.34 6.43
C ALA A 39 1.96 -3.20 5.58
N LYS A 40 2.98 -3.78 6.21
CA LYS A 40 3.92 -4.65 5.52
C LYS A 40 3.21 -5.88 4.97
N ASP A 41 2.36 -6.49 5.78
CA ASP A 41 1.61 -7.66 5.37
C ASP A 41 0.71 -7.36 4.17
N TYR A 42 0.02 -6.23 4.22
CA TYR A 42 -0.83 -5.77 3.14
C TYR A 42 -0.04 -5.60 1.85
N VAL A 43 1.10 -4.89 1.91
CA VAL A 43 1.92 -4.64 0.73
C VAL A 43 2.48 -5.95 0.17
N GLN A 44 2.93 -6.86 1.03
CA GLN A 44 3.46 -8.14 0.58
C GLN A 44 2.39 -8.95 -0.14
N ASN A 45 1.16 -8.92 0.36
CA ASN A 45 0.06 -9.62 -0.30
C ASN A 45 -0.19 -9.04 -1.69
N LEU A 46 -0.10 -7.74 -1.85
CA LEU A 46 -0.25 -7.12 -3.17
C LEU A 46 0.85 -7.56 -4.12
N LEU A 47 2.07 -7.67 -3.63
CA LEU A 47 3.21 -8.06 -4.47
C LEU A 47 3.14 -9.51 -4.90
N GLU A 48 2.47 -10.36 -4.14
CA GLU A 48 2.39 -11.78 -4.42
C GLU A 48 1.24 -12.16 -5.35
N ILE A 49 0.35 -11.25 -5.64
CA ILE A 49 -0.79 -11.50 -6.51
C ILE A 49 -0.39 -11.57 -7.99
#